data_fb44736a1799c02bd5a6bd9e1ac17013
#
_entry.id   fb44736a1799c02bd5a6bd9e1ac17013
#
_cell.length_a   1.000
_cell.length_b   1.000
_cell.length_c   1.000
_cell.angle_alpha   90.00
_cell.angle_beta   90.00
_cell.angle_gamma   90.00
#
_symmetry.space_group_name_H-M   'P 1'
#
loop_
_entity.id
_entity.type
_entity.pdbx_description
1 polymer ?
#
loop_
_entity_poly.entity_id
_entity_poly.type
_entity_poly.pdbx_seq_one_letter_code
_entity_poly.pdbx_strand_id
1 'polypeptide(L)'
;MTNHISDRLKSLGIDLPPAGPPAAAYVMAATTGNAVFLSGHIAKQDGKPWVGKLGLDMDTETGKAAAKSIAIDLIATLQNHLGSLDKVKRIVKVMGLVNSTSEFTEQHLVVNGCSELLFEVFGDAGKHARSAFGVAQIPLGACVEIELIAEI
;
A
#
# COMPACT_ATOMS: atom_id res chain seq x y z
N MET A 1 -11.86 26.08 -2.90
CA MET A 1 -11.76 24.99 -3.90
C MET A 1 -11.28 23.74 -3.19
N THR A 2 -12.10 22.72 -3.19
CA THR A 2 -11.68 21.39 -2.73
C THR A 2 -10.70 20.84 -3.76
N ASN A 3 -9.44 20.70 -3.39
CA ASN A 3 -8.49 19.93 -4.19
C ASN A 3 -8.95 18.50 -4.17
N HIS A 4 -9.60 18.07 -5.24
CA HIS A 4 -9.99 16.68 -5.38
C HIS A 4 -8.74 15.78 -5.43
N ILE A 5 -8.79 14.68 -4.72
CA ILE A 5 -7.68 13.71 -4.70
C ILE A 5 -7.36 13.24 -6.12
N SER A 6 -8.37 13.13 -6.99
CA SER A 6 -8.16 12.79 -8.40
C SER A 6 -7.25 13.79 -9.13
N ASP A 7 -7.38 15.09 -8.84
CA ASP A 7 -6.51 16.12 -9.43
C ASP A 7 -5.09 16.01 -8.89
N ARG A 8 -4.96 15.66 -7.61
CA ARG A 8 -3.65 15.43 -7.00
C ARG A 8 -2.93 14.24 -7.64
N LEU A 9 -3.65 13.13 -7.86
CA LEU A 9 -3.10 11.97 -8.56
C LEU A 9 -2.61 12.33 -9.97
N LYS A 10 -3.41 13.09 -10.72
CA LYS A 10 -3.00 13.57 -12.05
C LYS A 10 -1.75 14.42 -12.00
N SER A 11 -1.66 15.33 -11.03
CA SER A 11 -0.47 16.19 -10.87
C SER A 11 0.79 15.40 -10.54
N LEU A 12 0.64 14.24 -9.93
CA LEU A 12 1.74 13.32 -9.61
C LEU A 12 2.03 12.32 -10.75
N GLY A 13 1.25 12.38 -11.84
CA GLY A 13 1.40 11.46 -12.97
C GLY A 13 0.94 10.04 -12.65
N ILE A 14 0.01 9.88 -11.70
CA ILE A 14 -0.47 8.58 -11.27
C ILE A 14 -1.81 8.28 -11.91
N ASP A 15 -1.85 7.22 -12.72
CA ASP A 15 -3.08 6.61 -13.22
C ASP A 15 -3.36 5.38 -12.38
N LEU A 16 -4.52 5.36 -11.69
CA LEU A 16 -4.88 4.22 -10.87
C LEU A 16 -5.24 3.02 -11.75
N PRO A 17 -4.66 1.84 -11.49
CA PRO A 17 -5.07 0.62 -12.16
C PRO A 17 -6.48 0.21 -11.72
N PRO A 18 -7.16 -0.68 -12.47
CA PRO A 18 -8.37 -1.31 -11.98
C PRO A 18 -8.08 -2.06 -10.67
N ALA A 19 -8.99 -1.98 -9.70
CA ALA A 19 -8.86 -2.74 -8.47
C ALA A 19 -8.90 -4.24 -8.77
N GLY A 20 -7.93 -4.97 -8.23
CA GLY A 20 -7.85 -6.42 -8.44
C GLY A 20 -8.86 -7.20 -7.59
N PRO A 21 -9.21 -8.43 -8.00
CA PRO A 21 -10.02 -9.31 -7.16
C PRO A 21 -9.21 -9.86 -5.99
N PRO A 22 -9.89 -10.35 -4.92
CA PRO A 22 -9.18 -11.05 -3.85
C PRO A 22 -8.58 -12.37 -4.37
N ALA A 23 -7.41 -12.74 -3.84
CA ALA A 23 -6.69 -13.93 -4.25
C ALA A 23 -7.23 -15.21 -3.60
N ALA A 24 -8.10 -15.10 -2.58
CA ALA A 24 -8.63 -16.23 -1.80
C ALA A 24 -10.03 -15.89 -1.26
N ALA A 25 -10.48 -16.62 -0.24
CA ALA A 25 -11.84 -16.48 0.32
C ALA A 25 -11.94 -15.26 1.26
N TYR A 26 -11.85 -14.05 0.71
CA TYR A 26 -12.00 -12.80 1.44
C TYR A 26 -12.41 -11.66 0.49
N VAL A 27 -12.68 -10.47 1.04
CA VAL A 27 -12.95 -9.25 0.28
C VAL A 27 -11.77 -8.29 0.39
N MET A 28 -11.62 -7.39 -0.59
CA MET A 28 -10.51 -6.45 -0.61
C MET A 28 -10.66 -5.30 0.38
N ALA A 29 -11.90 -4.96 0.74
CA ALA A 29 -12.20 -3.89 1.70
C ALA A 29 -13.42 -4.24 2.52
N ALA A 30 -13.42 -3.86 3.80
CA ALA A 30 -14.54 -4.02 4.72
C ALA A 30 -14.73 -2.74 5.53
N THR A 31 -15.97 -2.25 5.61
CA THR A 31 -16.31 -1.05 6.34
C THR A 31 -17.05 -1.38 7.62
N THR A 32 -16.67 -0.75 8.73
CA THR A 32 -17.40 -0.77 9.98
C THR A 32 -17.44 0.65 10.55
N GLY A 33 -18.64 1.19 10.80
CA GLY A 33 -18.79 2.58 11.16
C GLY A 33 -18.16 3.49 10.11
N ASN A 34 -17.23 4.33 10.51
CA ASN A 34 -16.46 5.21 9.63
C ASN A 34 -15.04 4.71 9.36
N ALA A 35 -14.75 3.45 9.66
CA ALA A 35 -13.45 2.84 9.40
C ALA A 35 -13.54 1.85 8.22
N VAL A 36 -12.60 1.97 7.28
CA VAL A 36 -12.44 1.05 6.16
C VAL A 36 -11.14 0.29 6.34
N PHE A 37 -11.25 -1.03 6.37
CA PHE A 37 -10.12 -1.95 6.48
C PHE A 37 -9.82 -2.50 5.09
N LEU A 38 -8.62 -2.30 4.60
CA LEU A 38 -8.17 -2.92 3.36
C LEU A 38 -7.39 -4.20 3.66
N SER A 39 -7.66 -5.22 2.87
CA SER A 39 -6.87 -6.47 2.91
C SER A 39 -5.44 -6.21 2.49
N GLY A 40 -4.54 -7.13 2.85
CA GLY A 40 -3.15 -7.08 2.44
C GLY A 40 -3.01 -7.12 0.92
N HIS A 41 -2.24 -6.19 0.38
CA HIS A 41 -1.91 -6.10 -1.03
C HIS A 41 -0.44 -6.47 -1.21
N ILE A 42 -0.16 -7.46 -2.04
CA ILE A 42 1.21 -7.84 -2.37
C ILE A 42 1.76 -6.95 -3.48
N ALA A 43 3.08 -6.75 -3.46
CA ALA A 43 3.76 -6.03 -4.53
C ALA A 43 3.60 -6.75 -5.86
N LYS A 44 3.33 -5.99 -6.92
CA LYS A 44 3.19 -6.50 -8.29
C LYS A 44 4.07 -5.71 -9.24
N GLN A 45 4.57 -6.42 -10.24
CA GLN A 45 5.29 -5.83 -11.37
C GLN A 45 4.76 -6.49 -12.64
N ASP A 46 4.29 -5.68 -13.60
CA ASP A 46 3.67 -6.16 -14.83
C ASP A 46 2.49 -7.12 -14.60
N GLY A 47 1.68 -6.83 -13.58
CA GLY A 47 0.49 -7.63 -13.24
C GLY A 47 0.79 -8.95 -12.53
N LYS A 48 2.05 -9.24 -12.25
CA LYS A 48 2.49 -10.47 -11.57
C LYS A 48 3.06 -10.15 -10.19
N PRO A 49 3.05 -11.11 -9.24
CA PRO A 49 3.73 -10.90 -7.96
C PRO A 49 5.18 -10.48 -8.18
N TRP A 50 5.60 -9.42 -7.49
CA TRP A 50 6.98 -8.96 -7.50
C TRP A 50 7.76 -9.80 -6.48
N VAL A 51 8.40 -10.84 -6.98
CA VAL A 51 9.11 -11.83 -6.17
C VAL A 51 10.47 -11.30 -5.76
N GLY A 52 10.85 -11.51 -4.50
CA GLY A 52 12.17 -11.18 -3.99
C GLY A 52 12.22 -11.24 -2.48
N LYS A 53 13.44 -11.29 -1.96
CA LYS A 53 13.72 -11.33 -0.53
C LYS A 53 14.77 -10.27 -0.20
N LEU A 54 14.38 -9.30 0.62
CA LEU A 54 15.24 -8.20 1.04
C LEU A 54 16.42 -8.76 1.86
N GLY A 55 17.60 -8.31 1.52
CA GLY A 55 18.83 -8.82 2.13
C GLY A 55 19.43 -10.05 1.45
N LEU A 56 18.72 -10.66 0.48
CA LEU A 56 19.22 -11.81 -0.29
C LEU A 56 19.40 -11.42 -1.76
N ASP A 57 18.31 -11.21 -2.49
CA ASP A 57 18.30 -10.95 -3.93
C ASP A 57 17.66 -9.60 -4.29
N MET A 58 17.31 -8.81 -3.30
CA MET A 58 16.67 -7.51 -3.48
C MET A 58 17.24 -6.49 -2.50
N ASP A 59 17.57 -5.29 -2.99
CA ASP A 59 18.05 -4.21 -2.14
C ASP A 59 16.91 -3.33 -1.61
N THR A 60 17.24 -2.46 -0.66
CA THR A 60 16.28 -1.56 0.00
C THR A 60 15.58 -0.64 -0.99
N GLU A 61 16.29 -0.07 -1.96
CA GLU A 61 15.70 0.85 -2.94
C GLU A 61 14.69 0.15 -3.85
N THR A 62 14.97 -1.08 -4.27
CA THR A 62 14.04 -1.88 -5.07
C THR A 62 12.81 -2.26 -4.22
N GLY A 63 13.02 -2.64 -2.96
CA GLY A 63 11.93 -2.91 -2.02
C GLY A 63 11.05 -1.68 -1.79
N LYS A 64 11.66 -0.49 -1.71
CA LYS A 64 10.95 0.78 -1.58
C LYS A 64 10.08 1.07 -2.80
N ALA A 65 10.59 0.81 -4.01
CA ALA A 65 9.82 0.94 -5.24
C ALA A 65 8.63 -0.04 -5.26
N ALA A 66 8.83 -1.26 -4.77
CA ALA A 66 7.75 -2.24 -4.64
C ALA A 66 6.68 -1.78 -3.66
N ALA A 67 7.06 -1.22 -2.51
CA ALA A 67 6.11 -0.66 -1.53
C ALA A 67 5.33 0.52 -2.11
N LYS A 68 5.95 1.36 -2.93
CA LYS A 68 5.27 2.45 -3.65
C LYS A 68 4.22 1.90 -4.60
N SER A 69 4.52 0.82 -5.33
CA SER A 69 3.54 0.19 -6.23
C SER A 69 2.33 -0.34 -5.47
N ILE A 70 2.53 -0.86 -4.26
CA ILE A 70 1.43 -1.32 -3.40
C ILE A 70 0.54 -0.13 -2.99
N ALA A 71 1.13 1.02 -2.66
CA ALA A 71 0.35 2.21 -2.30
C ALA A 71 -0.62 2.60 -3.41
N ILE A 72 -0.20 2.52 -4.66
CA ILE A 72 -1.05 2.79 -5.83
C ILE A 72 -2.22 1.80 -5.86
N ASP A 73 -1.96 0.51 -5.66
CA ASP A 73 -3.01 -0.52 -5.64
C ASP A 73 -3.97 -0.35 -4.46
N LEU A 74 -3.47 0.05 -3.28
CA LEU A 74 -4.31 0.36 -2.11
C LEU A 74 -5.24 1.54 -2.39
N ILE A 75 -4.72 2.59 -3.02
CA ILE A 75 -5.52 3.76 -3.41
C ILE A 75 -6.58 3.36 -4.44
N ALA A 76 -6.24 2.52 -5.39
CA ALA A 76 -7.18 2.00 -6.38
C ALA A 76 -8.32 1.19 -5.70
N THR A 77 -7.99 0.38 -4.70
CA THR A 77 -8.99 -0.37 -3.92
C THR A 77 -9.91 0.57 -3.14
N LEU A 78 -9.36 1.61 -2.50
CA LEU A 78 -10.17 2.65 -1.84
C LEU A 78 -11.12 3.33 -2.83
N GLN A 79 -10.62 3.75 -3.99
CA GLN A 79 -11.43 4.37 -5.03
C GLN A 79 -12.58 3.46 -5.46
N ASN A 80 -12.29 2.20 -5.71
CA ASN A 80 -13.29 1.22 -6.13
C ASN A 80 -14.35 0.99 -5.03
N HIS A 81 -13.93 0.90 -3.79
CA HIS A 81 -14.82 0.63 -2.65
C HIS A 81 -15.71 1.84 -2.30
N LEU A 82 -15.15 3.04 -2.35
CA LEU A 82 -15.84 4.27 -1.93
C LEU A 82 -16.54 5.00 -3.07
N GLY A 83 -16.14 4.78 -4.30
CA GLY A 83 -16.59 5.55 -5.47
C GLY A 83 -15.90 6.89 -5.63
N SER A 84 -15.37 7.48 -4.55
CA SER A 84 -14.59 8.72 -4.57
C SER A 84 -13.58 8.74 -3.44
N LEU A 85 -12.33 9.08 -3.74
CA LEU A 85 -11.27 9.24 -2.73
C LEU A 85 -11.46 10.49 -1.86
N ASP A 86 -12.30 11.43 -2.28
CA ASP A 86 -12.61 12.62 -1.48
C ASP A 86 -13.40 12.26 -0.21
N LYS A 87 -13.92 11.04 -0.12
CA LYS A 87 -14.57 10.51 1.10
C LYS A 87 -13.55 10.12 2.18
N VAL A 88 -12.28 9.96 1.84
CA VAL A 88 -11.25 9.62 2.80
C VAL A 88 -10.93 10.83 3.65
N LYS A 89 -11.24 10.77 4.93
CA LYS A 89 -10.87 11.81 5.90
C LYS A 89 -9.41 11.73 6.28
N ARG A 90 -8.89 10.52 6.45
CA ARG A 90 -7.47 10.28 6.70
C ARG A 90 -7.10 8.81 6.57
N ILE A 91 -5.82 8.55 6.37
CA ILE A 91 -5.24 7.23 6.55
C ILE A 91 -4.90 7.09 8.03
N VAL A 92 -5.37 6.04 8.67
CA VAL A 92 -5.26 5.85 10.12
C VAL A 92 -4.04 4.98 10.46
N LYS A 93 -3.91 3.85 9.79
CA LYS A 93 -2.89 2.85 10.10
C LYS A 93 -2.41 2.17 8.83
N VAL A 94 -1.10 1.98 8.75
CA VAL A 94 -0.45 1.16 7.72
C VAL A 94 0.35 0.06 8.41
N MET A 95 0.22 -1.18 7.94
CA MET A 95 1.05 -2.29 8.37
C MET A 95 1.79 -2.83 7.15
N GLY A 96 3.12 -2.75 7.18
CA GLY A 96 4.00 -3.22 6.12
C GLY A 96 4.75 -4.47 6.54
N LEU A 97 4.64 -5.53 5.75
CA LEU A 97 5.32 -6.80 5.92
C LEU A 97 6.38 -6.91 4.83
N VAL A 98 7.61 -7.21 5.21
CA VAL A 98 8.73 -7.31 4.27
C VAL A 98 9.29 -8.73 4.30
N ASN A 99 9.25 -9.39 3.15
CA ASN A 99 9.91 -10.69 2.96
C ASN A 99 11.42 -10.44 3.03
N SER A 100 12.04 -10.79 4.16
CA SER A 100 13.43 -10.42 4.41
C SER A 100 14.20 -11.51 5.14
N THR A 101 15.52 -11.49 4.97
CA THR A 101 16.42 -12.38 5.71
C THR A 101 16.47 -11.97 7.18
N SER A 102 16.99 -12.87 8.03
CA SER A 102 17.17 -12.60 9.46
C SER A 102 18.14 -11.45 9.76
N GLU A 103 19.01 -11.11 8.81
CA GLU A 103 20.02 -10.06 8.97
C GLU A 103 19.54 -8.69 8.45
N PHE A 104 18.50 -8.66 7.63
CA PHE A 104 17.98 -7.42 7.07
C PHE A 104 17.20 -6.63 8.13
N THR A 105 17.52 -5.35 8.31
CA THR A 105 16.91 -4.51 9.36
C THR A 105 16.38 -3.17 8.83
N GLU A 106 16.25 -3.02 7.49
CA GLU A 106 15.79 -1.78 6.86
C GLU A 106 14.33 -1.85 6.39
N GLN A 107 13.50 -2.67 7.04
CA GLN A 107 12.07 -2.81 6.68
C GLN A 107 11.34 -1.47 6.74
N HIS A 108 11.68 -0.60 7.68
CA HIS A 108 11.11 0.73 7.81
C HIS A 108 11.41 1.61 6.60
N LEU A 109 12.59 1.50 6.01
CA LEU A 109 12.95 2.24 4.80
C LEU A 109 12.21 1.71 3.57
N VAL A 110 12.04 0.40 3.47
CA VAL A 110 11.25 -0.22 2.40
C VAL A 110 9.80 0.29 2.44
N VAL A 111 9.16 0.23 3.59
CA VAL A 111 7.74 0.61 3.75
C VAL A 111 7.54 2.12 3.55
N ASN A 112 8.57 2.94 3.71
CA ASN A 112 8.53 4.36 3.38
C ASN A 112 8.06 4.63 1.95
N GLY A 113 8.32 3.73 1.01
CA GLY A 113 7.82 3.89 -0.36
C GLY A 113 6.30 4.04 -0.43
N CYS A 114 5.59 3.29 0.41
CA CYS A 114 4.14 3.42 0.55
C CYS A 114 3.76 4.68 1.34
N SER A 115 4.35 4.88 2.51
CA SER A 115 4.00 6.00 3.40
C SER A 115 4.23 7.35 2.76
N GLU A 116 5.33 7.53 2.04
CA GLU A 116 5.65 8.77 1.34
C GLU A 116 4.61 9.07 0.26
N LEU A 117 4.20 8.07 -0.51
CA LEU A 117 3.18 8.27 -1.55
C LEU A 117 1.82 8.63 -0.95
N LEU A 118 1.42 7.97 0.12
CA LEU A 118 0.16 8.30 0.82
C LEU A 118 0.18 9.76 1.31
N PHE A 119 1.32 10.22 1.81
CA PHE A 119 1.48 11.60 2.22
C PHE A 119 1.43 12.56 1.02
N GLU A 120 2.07 12.23 -0.09
CA GLU A 120 2.03 13.05 -1.31
C GLU A 120 0.60 13.17 -1.86
N VAL A 121 -0.17 12.09 -1.83
CA VAL A 121 -1.54 12.05 -2.38
C VAL A 121 -2.55 12.73 -1.44
N PHE A 122 -2.52 12.43 -0.15
CA PHE A 122 -3.54 12.88 0.80
C PHE A 122 -3.09 14.07 1.67
N GLY A 123 -1.83 14.51 1.57
CA GLY A 123 -1.31 15.57 2.41
C GLY A 123 -1.31 15.17 3.88
N ASP A 124 -1.72 16.08 4.77
CA ASP A 124 -1.78 15.80 6.21
C ASP A 124 -2.72 14.64 6.54
N ALA A 125 -3.77 14.44 5.76
CA ALA A 125 -4.67 13.29 5.92
C ALA A 125 -3.99 11.95 5.60
N GLY A 126 -2.86 11.97 4.91
CA GLY A 126 -2.06 10.77 4.61
C GLY A 126 -1.11 10.36 5.75
N LYS A 127 -0.92 11.21 6.76
CA LYS A 127 -0.08 10.88 7.92
C LYS A 127 -0.78 9.83 8.79
N HIS A 128 -0.11 8.73 9.05
CA HIS A 128 -0.72 7.55 9.67
C HIS A 128 0.18 6.96 10.74
N ALA A 129 -0.39 6.19 11.67
CA ALA A 129 0.36 5.30 12.54
C ALA A 129 0.83 4.09 11.73
N ARG A 130 1.97 3.49 12.08
CA ARG A 130 2.56 2.44 11.25
C ARG A 130 3.29 1.39 12.06
N SER A 131 3.23 0.15 11.55
CA SER A 131 4.16 -0.92 11.88
C SER A 131 4.82 -1.42 10.60
N ALA A 132 6.12 -1.71 10.66
CA ALA A 132 6.88 -2.29 9.55
C ALA A 132 7.83 -3.34 10.14
N PHE A 133 7.76 -4.57 9.64
CA PHE A 133 8.60 -5.65 10.16
C PHE A 133 8.84 -6.73 9.10
N GLY A 134 9.87 -7.54 9.35
CA GLY A 134 10.22 -8.66 8.49
C GLY A 134 9.39 -9.90 8.80
N VAL A 135 9.13 -10.67 7.75
CA VAL A 135 8.48 -11.97 7.85
C VAL A 135 9.33 -13.02 7.13
N ALA A 136 9.16 -14.29 7.49
CA ALA A 136 9.92 -15.37 6.90
C ALA A 136 9.64 -15.52 5.40
N GLN A 137 8.37 -15.40 4.99
CA GLN A 137 7.94 -15.37 3.60
C GLN A 137 6.58 -14.71 3.46
N ILE A 138 6.27 -14.31 2.24
CA ILE A 138 4.96 -13.75 1.86
C ILE A 138 4.36 -14.68 0.79
N PRO A 139 3.03 -14.85 0.74
CA PRO A 139 2.41 -15.67 -0.29
C PRO A 139 2.91 -15.32 -1.69
N LEU A 140 3.08 -16.33 -2.51
CA LEU A 140 3.58 -16.25 -3.89
C LEU A 140 5.02 -15.73 -4.00
N GLY A 141 5.74 -15.66 -2.86
CA GLY A 141 7.11 -15.14 -2.83
C GLY A 141 7.21 -13.62 -3.01
N ALA A 142 6.12 -12.89 -2.87
CA ALA A 142 6.13 -11.43 -2.99
C ALA A 142 7.11 -10.80 -1.99
N CYS A 143 7.77 -9.73 -2.41
CA CYS A 143 8.80 -9.09 -1.59
C CYS A 143 8.22 -8.23 -0.46
N VAL A 144 7.05 -7.63 -0.67
CA VAL A 144 6.38 -6.75 0.30
C VAL A 144 4.88 -6.99 0.24
N GLU A 145 4.22 -6.86 1.39
CA GLU A 145 2.76 -6.84 1.51
C GLU A 145 2.36 -5.73 2.47
N ILE A 146 1.33 -4.97 2.12
CA ILE A 146 0.87 -3.85 2.94
C ILE A 146 -0.64 -3.84 3.04
N GLU A 147 -1.15 -3.59 4.24
CA GLU A 147 -2.56 -3.33 4.50
C GLU A 147 -2.71 -1.96 5.16
N LEU A 148 -3.92 -1.38 5.09
CA LEU A 148 -4.18 -0.11 5.74
C LEU A 148 -5.61 -0.02 6.27
N ILE A 149 -5.80 0.93 7.18
CA ILE A 149 -7.10 1.35 7.71
C ILE A 149 -7.25 2.83 7.40
N ALA A 150 -8.40 3.20 6.81
CA ALA A 150 -8.76 4.58 6.50
C ALA A 150 -10.02 4.99 7.26
N GLU A 151 -10.17 6.28 7.54
CA GLU A 151 -11.39 6.88 8.08
C GLU A 151 -12.14 7.59 6.96
N ILE A 152 -13.47 7.45 6.94
CA ILE A 152 -14.37 8.04 5.95
C ILE A 152 -15.47 8.87 6.60
#